data_fae4ed7a7eceaff764c63733d90758bd
#
_entry.id   fae4ed7a7eceaff764c63733d90758bd
#
_cell.length_a   1.000
_cell.length_b   1.000
_cell.length_c   1.000
_cell.angle_alpha   90.00
_cell.angle_beta   90.00
_cell.angle_gamma   90.00
#
_symmetry.space_group_name_H-M   'P 1'
#
loop_
_entity.id
_entity.type
_entity.pdbx_description
1 polymer ?
#
loop_
_entity_poly.entity_id
_entity_poly.type
_entity_poly.pdbx_seq_one_letter_code
_entity_poly.pdbx_strand_id
1 'polypeptide(L)'
;MNTIPYIVADNKIPYLKGILEPYARIDYLSPEQINAQTVQDADILLIRTRTKCNRELLDRSRCQYIATATIGYDHIDTLYCKEKGISWQNAPGCNASSVGQYVLSSLLAWSKSTRKNLQDCTIGIVGVGHVGKIVARYGKLLG
;
A
#
# COMPACT_ATOMS: atom_id res chain seq x y z
N MET A 1 23.35 -8.15 -22.23
CA MET A 1 23.70 -8.67 -20.89
C MET A 1 22.50 -8.42 -20.00
N ASN A 2 21.85 -9.47 -19.49
CA ASN A 2 20.78 -9.29 -18.49
C ASN A 2 21.45 -8.83 -17.19
N THR A 3 21.46 -7.54 -16.93
CA THR A 3 21.90 -7.01 -15.64
C THR A 3 20.82 -7.31 -14.62
N ILE A 4 21.20 -7.95 -13.52
CA ILE A 4 20.30 -8.21 -12.38
C ILE A 4 19.83 -6.85 -11.87
N PRO A 5 18.50 -6.59 -11.76
CA PRO A 5 17.98 -5.31 -11.30
C PRO A 5 18.37 -5.05 -9.84
N TYR A 6 18.63 -3.78 -9.52
CA TYR A 6 18.91 -3.34 -8.16
C TYR A 6 17.67 -2.66 -7.56
N ILE A 7 17.23 -3.15 -6.41
CA ILE A 7 16.04 -2.72 -5.70
C ILE A 7 16.44 -2.07 -4.37
N VAL A 8 15.89 -0.90 -4.08
CA VAL A 8 15.86 -0.35 -2.73
C VAL A 8 14.46 -0.53 -2.15
N ALA A 9 14.35 -1.18 -1.00
CA ALA A 9 13.09 -1.55 -0.37
C ALA A 9 12.97 -1.00 1.05
N ASP A 10 11.78 -0.49 1.41
CA ASP A 10 11.42 -0.17 2.80
C ASP A 10 11.41 -1.47 3.63
N ASN A 11 12.24 -1.52 4.67
CA ASN A 11 12.42 -2.68 5.55
C ASN A 11 11.19 -3.01 6.41
N LYS A 12 10.15 -2.17 6.37
CA LYS A 12 8.87 -2.37 7.07
C LYS A 12 7.80 -2.98 6.16
N ILE A 13 8.11 -3.32 4.90
CA ILE A 13 7.20 -4.09 4.06
C ILE A 13 7.19 -5.53 4.56
N PRO A 14 6.05 -6.05 5.06
CA PRO A 14 6.01 -7.40 5.61
C PRO A 14 6.14 -8.45 4.51
N TYR A 15 6.75 -9.58 4.86
CA TYR A 15 6.88 -10.78 4.01
C TYR A 15 7.62 -10.58 2.68
N LEU A 16 8.38 -9.48 2.52
CA LEU A 16 9.13 -9.22 1.29
C LEU A 16 10.44 -10.00 1.21
N LYS A 17 11.12 -10.17 2.35
CA LYS A 17 12.41 -10.89 2.41
C LYS A 17 12.28 -12.34 1.97
N GLY A 18 13.20 -12.78 1.12
CA GLY A 18 13.25 -14.15 0.58
C GLY A 18 12.43 -14.35 -0.70
N ILE A 19 11.70 -13.32 -1.18
CA ILE A 19 10.83 -13.45 -2.36
C ILE A 19 11.54 -12.99 -3.64
N LEU A 20 12.21 -11.85 -3.61
CA LEU A 20 12.78 -11.22 -4.80
C LEU A 20 14.30 -11.41 -4.92
N GLU A 21 14.99 -11.82 -3.86
CA GLU A 21 16.44 -12.03 -3.84
C GLU A 21 16.94 -13.02 -4.91
N PRO A 22 16.17 -14.04 -5.33
CA PRO A 22 16.60 -14.89 -6.47
C PRO A 22 16.68 -14.16 -7.82
N TYR A 23 16.01 -12.99 -7.92
CA TYR A 23 15.83 -12.27 -9.20
C TYR A 23 16.47 -10.88 -9.21
N ALA A 24 16.82 -10.33 -8.03
CA ALA A 24 17.30 -8.96 -7.90
C ALA A 24 18.30 -8.83 -6.74
N ARG A 25 19.21 -7.86 -6.85
CA ARG A 25 19.94 -7.35 -5.70
C ARG A 25 19.02 -6.39 -4.91
N ILE A 26 18.88 -6.60 -3.59
CA ILE A 26 17.96 -5.80 -2.77
C ILE A 26 18.69 -5.26 -1.55
N ASP A 27 18.56 -3.94 -1.32
CA ASP A 27 18.96 -3.29 -0.08
C ASP A 27 17.68 -2.89 0.69
N TYR A 28 17.56 -3.39 1.93
CA TYR A 28 16.45 -3.09 2.83
C TYR A 28 16.82 -1.94 3.74
N LEU A 29 16.19 -0.78 3.54
CA LEU A 29 16.49 0.45 4.25
C LEU A 29 15.30 0.89 5.10
N SER A 30 15.57 1.63 6.19
CA SER A 30 14.50 2.35 6.88
C SER A 30 14.02 3.53 6.02
N PRO A 31 12.77 4.01 6.20
CA PRO A 31 12.27 5.16 5.44
C PRO A 31 13.19 6.39 5.51
N GLU A 32 13.86 6.59 6.65
CA GLU A 32 14.78 7.70 6.89
C GLU A 32 16.11 7.55 6.13
N GLN A 33 16.48 6.32 5.78
CA GLN A 33 17.68 5.99 5.01
C GLN A 33 17.43 6.02 3.49
N ILE A 34 16.16 6.02 3.06
CA ILE A 34 15.81 6.13 1.65
C ILE A 34 15.86 7.61 1.25
N ASN A 35 16.97 8.02 0.63
CA ASN A 35 17.25 9.39 0.23
C ASN A 35 17.88 9.42 -1.18
N ALA A 36 18.10 10.60 -1.74
CA ALA A 36 18.60 10.76 -3.10
C ALA A 36 19.94 10.04 -3.38
N GLN A 37 20.80 9.92 -2.37
CA GLN A 37 22.08 9.23 -2.51
C GLN A 37 21.89 7.71 -2.54
N THR A 38 21.03 7.15 -1.66
CA THR A 38 20.83 5.70 -1.56
C THR A 38 20.01 5.13 -2.71
N VAL A 39 19.20 5.95 -3.40
CA VAL A 39 18.38 5.52 -4.55
C VAL A 39 19.03 5.81 -5.90
N GLN A 40 20.18 6.45 -5.93
CA GLN A 40 20.83 6.91 -7.17
C GLN A 40 20.99 5.79 -8.20
N ASP A 41 21.45 4.62 -7.77
CA ASP A 41 21.72 3.47 -8.63
C ASP A 41 20.60 2.42 -8.62
N ALA A 42 19.49 2.70 -7.93
CA ALA A 42 18.36 1.78 -7.87
C ALA A 42 17.54 1.80 -9.18
N ASP A 43 17.24 0.63 -9.71
CA ASP A 43 16.34 0.47 -10.85
C ASP A 43 14.86 0.50 -10.41
N ILE A 44 14.61 -0.01 -9.18
CA ILE A 44 13.26 -0.20 -8.64
C ILE A 44 13.23 0.28 -7.18
N LEU A 45 12.16 0.98 -6.81
CA LEU A 45 11.87 1.34 -5.42
C LEU A 45 10.63 0.59 -4.93
N LEU A 46 10.76 -0.10 -3.80
CA LEU A 46 9.63 -0.69 -3.06
C LEU A 46 9.43 0.09 -1.78
N ILE A 47 8.37 0.87 -1.70
CA ILE A 47 8.20 1.89 -0.68
C ILE A 47 6.87 1.78 0.09
N ARG A 48 6.74 2.63 1.09
CA ARG A 48 5.51 2.90 1.83
C ARG A 48 5.31 4.42 1.96
N THR A 49 4.23 4.82 2.64
CA THR A 49 3.78 6.22 2.76
C THR A 49 4.81 7.22 3.31
N ARG A 50 5.85 6.76 4.03
CA ARG A 50 6.87 7.66 4.61
C ARG A 50 7.92 8.15 3.62
N THR A 51 8.09 7.44 2.50
CA THR A 51 9.05 7.84 1.46
C THR A 51 8.33 8.70 0.43
N LYS A 52 8.72 9.95 0.33
CA LYS A 52 8.18 10.89 -0.69
C LYS A 52 8.95 10.71 -1.99
N CYS A 53 8.30 10.14 -3.00
CA CYS A 53 8.85 10.00 -4.35
C CYS A 53 8.53 11.26 -5.17
N ASN A 54 9.38 12.25 -5.02
CA ASN A 54 9.29 13.55 -5.68
C ASN A 54 10.58 13.84 -6.46
N ARG A 55 10.67 15.01 -7.08
CA ARG A 55 11.86 15.47 -7.81
C ARG A 55 13.12 15.39 -6.96
N GLU A 56 13.08 15.79 -5.69
CA GLU A 56 14.24 15.80 -4.79
C GLU A 56 14.84 14.38 -4.63
N LEU A 57 14.00 13.37 -4.47
CA LEU A 57 14.45 11.97 -4.34
C LEU A 57 14.91 11.39 -5.67
N LEU A 58 14.21 11.68 -6.78
CA LEU A 58 14.29 10.90 -8.02
C LEU A 58 15.13 11.54 -9.12
N ASP A 59 15.46 12.85 -9.04
CA ASP A 59 16.03 13.60 -10.17
C ASP A 59 17.37 13.03 -10.68
N ARG A 60 18.20 12.52 -9.77
CA ARG A 60 19.51 11.92 -10.09
C ARG A 60 19.50 10.41 -10.04
N SER A 61 18.34 9.79 -9.87
CA SER A 61 18.24 8.33 -9.84
C SER A 61 18.02 7.77 -11.24
N ARG A 62 18.43 6.53 -11.41
CA ARG A 62 18.10 5.75 -12.62
C ARG A 62 16.82 4.92 -12.44
N CYS A 63 16.02 5.21 -11.43
CA CYS A 63 14.79 4.50 -11.11
C CYS A 63 13.82 4.50 -12.29
N GLN A 64 13.33 3.33 -12.65
CA GLN A 64 12.37 3.13 -13.73
C GLN A 64 11.00 2.69 -13.22
N TYR A 65 10.95 2.13 -12.00
CA TYR A 65 9.72 1.59 -11.45
C TYR A 65 9.61 1.81 -9.94
N ILE A 66 8.42 2.22 -9.49
CA ILE A 66 8.10 2.40 -8.08
C ILE A 66 6.88 1.56 -7.73
N ALA A 67 6.98 0.67 -6.74
CA ALA A 67 5.82 0.02 -6.15
C ALA A 67 5.64 0.50 -4.70
N THR A 68 4.44 0.96 -4.38
CA THR A 68 4.11 1.26 -2.99
C THR A 68 3.22 0.18 -2.40
N ALA A 69 3.64 -0.40 -1.28
CA ALA A 69 2.88 -1.40 -0.52
C ALA A 69 1.73 -0.76 0.28
N THR A 70 1.05 0.23 -0.33
CA THR A 70 -0.04 1.00 0.27
C THR A 70 -1.16 1.26 -0.75
N ILE A 71 -2.35 1.55 -0.26
CA ILE A 71 -3.50 1.91 -1.10
C ILE A 71 -3.38 3.34 -1.58
N GLY A 72 -3.13 4.29 -0.65
CA GLY A 72 -2.88 5.69 -0.97
C GLY A 72 -1.52 5.87 -1.66
N TYR A 73 -1.42 6.86 -2.53
CA TYR A 73 -0.22 7.19 -3.30
C TYR A 73 0.11 8.69 -3.28
N ASP A 74 -0.42 9.45 -2.32
CA ASP A 74 -0.18 10.89 -2.17
C ASP A 74 1.30 11.26 -1.96
N HIS A 75 2.11 10.28 -1.58
CA HIS A 75 3.56 10.39 -1.42
C HIS A 75 4.33 10.19 -2.73
N ILE A 76 3.65 9.89 -3.85
CA ILE A 76 4.23 9.74 -5.19
C ILE A 76 3.82 10.96 -6.03
N ASP A 77 4.80 11.73 -6.48
CA ASP A 77 4.58 12.79 -7.48
C ASP A 77 4.35 12.15 -8.85
N THR A 78 3.09 11.89 -9.14
CA THR A 78 2.67 11.20 -10.36
C THR A 78 2.95 12.00 -11.63
N LEU A 79 2.94 13.33 -11.54
CA LEU A 79 3.26 14.21 -12.66
C LEU A 79 4.75 14.14 -12.98
N TYR A 80 5.59 14.19 -11.95
CA TYR A 80 7.02 14.07 -12.11
C TYR A 80 7.42 12.67 -12.61
N CYS A 81 6.82 11.60 -12.08
CA CYS A 81 7.04 10.24 -12.59
C CYS A 81 6.70 10.14 -14.08
N LYS A 82 5.59 10.73 -14.51
CA LYS A 82 5.20 10.76 -15.93
C LYS A 82 6.20 11.54 -16.80
N GLU A 83 6.67 12.70 -16.32
CA GLU A 83 7.68 13.52 -17.00
C GLU A 83 8.99 12.75 -17.23
N LYS A 84 9.41 11.96 -16.23
CA LYS A 84 10.66 11.17 -16.25
C LYS A 84 10.49 9.77 -16.85
N GLY A 85 9.29 9.36 -17.23
CA GLY A 85 9.03 8.02 -17.75
C GLY A 85 9.12 6.92 -16.68
N ILE A 86 9.00 7.28 -15.40
CA ILE A 86 9.00 6.33 -14.29
C ILE A 86 7.60 5.73 -14.15
N SER A 87 7.49 4.42 -14.28
CA SER A 87 6.25 3.71 -14.02
C SER A 87 6.04 3.51 -12.52
N TRP A 88 4.79 3.52 -12.05
CA TRP A 88 4.50 3.26 -10.64
C TRP A 88 3.22 2.47 -10.46
N GLN A 89 3.12 1.76 -9.32
CA GLN A 89 1.97 0.95 -8.93
C GLN A 89 1.71 1.08 -7.44
N ASN A 90 0.44 1.16 -7.05
CA ASN A 90 -0.01 1.01 -5.67
C ASN A 90 -0.69 -0.36 -5.44
N ALA A 91 -1.14 -0.63 -4.22
CA ALA A 91 -1.78 -1.88 -3.84
C ALA A 91 -3.26 -1.67 -3.46
N PRO A 92 -4.16 -1.36 -4.44
CA PRO A 92 -5.55 -1.05 -4.15
C PRO A 92 -6.27 -2.25 -3.53
N GLY A 93 -6.97 -2.02 -2.40
CA GLY A 93 -7.75 -3.06 -1.72
C GLY A 93 -6.94 -4.08 -0.91
N CYS A 94 -5.62 -3.95 -0.80
CA CYS A 94 -4.76 -4.94 -0.12
C CYS A 94 -5.15 -5.18 1.36
N ASN A 95 -5.75 -4.20 2.05
CA ASN A 95 -6.22 -4.32 3.43
C ASN A 95 -7.76 -4.37 3.56
N ALA A 96 -8.50 -4.44 2.45
CA ALA A 96 -9.96 -4.34 2.48
C ALA A 96 -10.62 -5.43 3.35
N SER A 97 -10.08 -6.65 3.33
CA SER A 97 -10.55 -7.75 4.17
C SER A 97 -10.37 -7.45 5.66
N SER A 98 -9.20 -6.96 6.06
CA SER A 98 -8.90 -6.62 7.46
C SER A 98 -9.78 -5.48 7.96
N VAL A 99 -10.01 -4.45 7.12
CA VAL A 99 -10.93 -3.35 7.45
C VAL A 99 -12.37 -3.87 7.56
N GLY A 100 -12.79 -4.75 6.66
CA GLY A 100 -14.11 -5.39 6.74
C GLY A 100 -14.28 -6.17 8.05
N GLN A 101 -13.29 -6.96 8.47
CA GLN A 101 -13.30 -7.69 9.75
C GLN A 101 -13.36 -6.72 10.94
N TYR A 102 -12.62 -5.62 10.91
CA TYR A 102 -12.69 -4.61 11.95
C TYR A 102 -14.09 -4.02 12.08
N VAL A 103 -14.74 -3.66 10.97
CA VAL A 103 -16.12 -3.14 10.97
C VAL A 103 -17.09 -4.17 11.52
N LEU A 104 -16.99 -5.44 11.09
CA LEU A 104 -17.83 -6.52 11.60
C LEU A 104 -17.68 -6.68 13.11
N SER A 105 -16.44 -6.75 13.61
CA SER A 105 -16.14 -6.88 15.03
C SER A 105 -16.68 -5.70 15.83
N SER A 106 -16.58 -4.48 15.29
CA SER A 106 -17.11 -3.27 15.92
C SER A 106 -18.64 -3.29 16.01
N LEU A 107 -19.34 -3.73 14.96
CA LEU A 107 -20.79 -3.87 14.94
C LEU A 107 -21.28 -4.90 15.97
N LEU A 108 -20.61 -6.05 16.06
CA LEU A 108 -20.92 -7.09 17.04
C LEU A 108 -20.67 -6.62 18.48
N ALA A 109 -19.56 -5.92 18.72
CA ALA A 109 -19.26 -5.33 20.04
C ALA A 109 -20.30 -4.27 20.44
N TRP A 110 -20.68 -3.41 19.49
CA TRP A 110 -21.72 -2.41 19.70
C TRP A 110 -23.09 -3.05 20.01
N SER A 111 -23.51 -4.05 19.22
CA SER A 111 -24.73 -4.81 19.45
C SER A 111 -24.77 -5.41 20.87
N LYS A 112 -23.67 -6.05 21.29
CA LYS A 112 -23.56 -6.62 22.64
C LYS A 112 -23.63 -5.56 23.72
N SER A 113 -22.95 -4.43 23.57
CA SER A 113 -22.91 -3.35 24.58
C SER A 113 -24.27 -2.63 24.75
N THR A 114 -24.98 -2.43 23.63
CA THR A 114 -26.29 -1.74 23.62
C THR A 114 -27.48 -2.68 23.76
N ARG A 115 -27.25 -3.99 23.71
CA ARG A 115 -28.31 -5.02 23.69
C ARG A 115 -29.28 -4.86 22.50
N LYS A 116 -28.84 -4.26 21.41
CA LYS A 116 -29.61 -4.12 20.17
C LYS A 116 -29.33 -5.27 19.24
N ASN A 117 -30.36 -5.85 18.62
CA ASN A 117 -30.23 -6.85 17.60
C ASN A 117 -29.83 -6.14 16.27
N LEU A 118 -28.77 -6.62 15.59
CA LEU A 118 -28.33 -6.05 14.32
C LEU A 118 -29.36 -6.24 13.21
N GLN A 119 -30.20 -7.27 13.28
CA GLN A 119 -31.31 -7.51 12.33
C GLN A 119 -32.35 -6.41 12.30
N ASP A 120 -32.51 -5.68 13.43
CA ASP A 120 -33.45 -4.59 13.55
C ASP A 120 -32.81 -3.23 13.20
N CYS A 121 -31.58 -3.22 12.68
CA CYS A 121 -30.81 -2.01 12.41
C CYS A 121 -30.59 -1.79 10.90
N THR A 122 -30.45 -0.53 10.53
CA THR A 122 -30.09 -0.14 9.17
C THR A 122 -28.68 0.45 9.17
N ILE A 123 -27.83 0.01 8.23
CA ILE A 123 -26.50 0.57 8.02
C ILE A 123 -26.45 1.36 6.72
N GLY A 124 -26.00 2.61 6.79
CA GLY A 124 -25.69 3.44 5.63
C GLY A 124 -24.22 3.30 5.23
N ILE A 125 -23.95 3.00 3.96
CA ILE A 125 -22.58 2.86 3.44
C ILE A 125 -22.34 3.94 2.41
N VAL A 126 -21.38 4.85 2.70
CA VAL A 126 -20.94 5.88 1.77
C VAL A 126 -19.67 5.39 1.06
N GLY A 127 -19.80 5.12 -0.23
CA GLY A 127 -18.73 4.55 -1.05
C GLY A 127 -18.69 3.02 -1.06
N VAL A 128 -18.98 2.41 -2.20
CA VAL A 128 -19.05 0.94 -2.38
C VAL A 128 -17.85 0.45 -3.23
N GLY A 129 -16.64 0.83 -2.78
CA GLY A 129 -15.36 0.35 -3.32
C GLY A 129 -14.96 -1.01 -2.70
N HIS A 130 -13.65 -1.27 -2.58
CA HIS A 130 -13.14 -2.54 -2.05
C HIS A 130 -13.66 -2.86 -0.65
N VAL A 131 -13.63 -1.90 0.28
CA VAL A 131 -14.11 -2.07 1.65
C VAL A 131 -15.63 -2.07 1.71
N GLY A 132 -16.28 -1.09 1.06
CA GLY A 132 -17.75 -0.95 1.12
C GLY A 132 -18.48 -2.18 0.62
N LYS A 133 -17.98 -2.87 -0.40
CA LYS A 133 -18.54 -4.15 -0.88
C LYS A 133 -18.49 -5.24 0.19
N ILE A 134 -17.40 -5.32 0.96
CA ILE A 134 -17.26 -6.30 2.04
C ILE A 134 -18.23 -5.98 3.17
N VAL A 135 -18.30 -4.70 3.58
CA VAL A 135 -19.23 -4.25 4.63
C VAL A 135 -20.69 -4.47 4.22
N ALA A 136 -21.06 -4.17 2.97
CA ALA A 136 -22.40 -4.44 2.45
C ALA A 136 -22.76 -5.94 2.48
N ARG A 137 -21.78 -6.81 2.16
CA ARG A 137 -21.96 -8.27 2.27
C ARG A 137 -22.18 -8.70 3.72
N TYR A 138 -21.40 -8.15 4.66
CA TYR A 138 -21.59 -8.47 6.08
C TYR A 138 -22.93 -7.94 6.61
N GLY A 139 -23.36 -6.75 6.20
CA GLY A 139 -24.69 -6.25 6.56
C GLY A 139 -25.81 -7.20 6.14
N LYS A 140 -25.75 -7.70 4.89
CA LYS A 140 -26.72 -8.70 4.39
C LYS A 140 -26.70 -10.03 5.15
N LEU A 141 -25.55 -10.44 5.68
CA LEU A 141 -25.42 -11.70 6.44
C LEU A 141 -25.89 -11.54 7.90
N LEU A 142 -25.89 -10.34 8.41
CA LEU A 142 -26.33 -10.01 9.77
C LEU A 142 -27.84 -9.71 9.86
N GLY A 143 -28.56 -9.68 8.73
CA GLY A 143 -29.98 -9.36 8.59
C GLY A 143 -30.22 -7.99 8.02
#